data_5751928762f96ea1297ad2ae90e47efb
#
_entry.id   5751928762f96ea1297ad2ae90e47efb
#
_cell.length_a   1.000
_cell.length_b   1.000
_cell.length_c   1.000
_cell.angle_alpha   90.00
_cell.angle_beta   90.00
_cell.angle_gamma   90.00
#
_symmetry.space_group_name_H-M   'P 1'
#
loop_
_entity.id
_entity.type
_entity.pdbx_description
1 polymer ?
#
loop_
_entity_poly.entity_id
_entity_poly.type
_entity_poly.pdbx_seq_one_letter_code
_entity_poly.pdbx_strand_id
1 'polypeptide(L)'
;SLKIAEEQAGAGKLVLFLVPSLSLLSQTLTDWKQQCIYPINAFAVCSDSSTGKAGLEDLESLTVGSELAYPATTDARSLCKQIKAAKEKKDAMTVVFSTYQSIDVIHQAQTQEIDPIGEFDLVICDEAHRTAGGHFTDEKEAVFTRIHNNDYVAAKKRLYMTATPKIYGSDAKKQNEDGDIVLYSMDDEEVYGKTFHSINFTEAVRLGSLVDYKVIVLTVSESLIGDKNNPEELILGAEGGLSVSNAAKVIGCWRALSKRDLQGEVSLGNDLQPMRRAVGFAQVINPSDKYDKVSSKQFTAEFQNTIERFKDKLRKETKYLNQEFFNEQNSLVCDTRHIDGSMDATEKANRLEWLRADTEEGHCKILFNVRCLSEGVDVPALDAVIFLSPRKSMVDVVQTVGRVMRTSKGTKKERGYVIIPIVTPAGIPADYVLDNNKDFQTVWQVLRALKSIDEDFGSMVDGQLKTINSEKLEVICLTDKKFTRKAATGGNVGGIKRRHSKKRKGDGPRAYA
;
A
#
# COMPACT_ATOMS: atom_id res chain seq x y z
N SER A 1 -6.74 -17.97 9.20
CA SER A 1 -7.93 -18.52 8.51
C SER A 1 -7.95 -20.05 8.52
N LEU A 2 -6.87 -20.76 8.09
CA LEU A 2 -6.85 -22.24 8.02
C LEU A 2 -7.24 -22.90 9.35
N LYS A 3 -6.62 -22.52 10.48
CA LYS A 3 -6.94 -23.10 11.79
C LYS A 3 -8.40 -22.92 12.20
N ILE A 4 -9.00 -21.79 11.86
CA ILE A 4 -10.43 -21.56 12.10
C ILE A 4 -11.28 -22.50 11.22
N ALA A 5 -10.89 -22.71 9.96
CA ALA A 5 -11.59 -23.65 9.08
C ALA A 5 -11.50 -25.11 9.60
N GLU A 6 -10.34 -25.52 10.10
CA GLU A 6 -10.12 -26.84 10.69
C GLU A 6 -10.97 -27.06 11.96
N GLU A 7 -11.09 -26.03 12.82
CA GLU A 7 -11.86 -26.12 14.06
C GLU A 7 -13.38 -26.00 13.84
N GLN A 8 -13.80 -25.11 12.94
CA GLN A 8 -15.23 -24.81 12.74
C GLN A 8 -15.90 -25.73 11.71
N ALA A 9 -15.14 -26.26 10.77
CA ALA A 9 -15.61 -27.19 9.77
C ALA A 9 -14.91 -28.57 9.91
N GLY A 10 -13.64 -28.68 9.56
CA GLY A 10 -12.87 -29.92 9.67
C GLY A 10 -13.18 -30.93 8.58
N ALA A 11 -12.81 -32.19 8.83
CA ALA A 11 -12.97 -33.29 7.87
C ALA A 11 -14.45 -33.59 7.53
N GLY A 12 -14.71 -33.91 6.28
CA GLY A 12 -16.05 -34.20 5.76
C GLY A 12 -16.96 -33.00 5.56
N LYS A 13 -16.46 -31.78 5.79
CA LYS A 13 -17.21 -30.53 5.69
C LYS A 13 -16.83 -29.74 4.45
N LEU A 14 -17.71 -28.79 4.08
CA LEU A 14 -17.60 -27.93 2.90
C LEU A 14 -17.33 -26.49 3.31
N VAL A 15 -16.21 -25.93 2.85
CA VAL A 15 -15.77 -24.56 3.14
C VAL A 15 -15.67 -23.77 1.84
N LEU A 16 -16.12 -22.50 1.86
CA LEU A 16 -15.86 -21.52 0.82
C LEU A 16 -14.86 -20.48 1.32
N PHE A 17 -13.80 -20.23 0.57
CA PHE A 17 -12.83 -19.19 0.84
C PHE A 17 -12.86 -18.15 -0.29
N LEU A 18 -13.27 -16.91 0.03
CA LEU A 18 -13.42 -15.81 -0.93
C LEU A 18 -12.26 -14.83 -0.81
N VAL A 19 -11.68 -14.49 -1.97
CA VAL A 19 -10.58 -13.53 -2.09
C VAL A 19 -10.85 -12.51 -3.20
N PRO A 20 -10.23 -11.31 -3.15
CA PRO A 20 -10.41 -10.30 -4.19
C PRO A 20 -9.61 -10.54 -5.47
N SER A 21 -8.58 -11.39 -5.47
CA SER A 21 -7.69 -11.58 -6.62
C SER A 21 -7.22 -13.03 -6.80
N LEU A 22 -6.86 -13.39 -8.03
CA LEU A 22 -6.33 -14.71 -8.38
C LEU A 22 -4.98 -15.01 -7.71
N SER A 23 -4.13 -14.02 -7.54
CA SER A 23 -2.84 -14.17 -6.87
C SER A 23 -3.01 -14.57 -5.41
N LEU A 24 -3.93 -13.93 -4.68
CA LEU A 24 -4.28 -14.31 -3.31
C LEU A 24 -4.91 -15.69 -3.25
N LEU A 25 -5.75 -16.05 -4.23
CA LEU A 25 -6.35 -17.39 -4.32
C LEU A 25 -5.26 -18.45 -4.43
N SER A 26 -4.33 -18.29 -5.39
CA SER A 26 -3.24 -19.23 -5.61
C SER A 26 -2.34 -19.38 -4.38
N GLN A 27 -1.97 -18.25 -3.78
CA GLN A 27 -1.15 -18.22 -2.56
C GLN A 27 -1.85 -18.93 -1.40
N THR A 28 -3.09 -18.56 -1.09
CA THR A 28 -3.83 -19.12 0.03
C THR A 28 -4.05 -20.63 -0.14
N LEU A 29 -4.41 -21.06 -1.35
CA LEU A 29 -4.61 -22.47 -1.66
C LEU A 29 -3.31 -23.28 -1.46
N THR A 30 -2.18 -22.74 -1.91
CA THR A 30 -0.86 -23.36 -1.73
C THR A 30 -0.49 -23.45 -0.24
N ASP A 31 -0.64 -22.35 0.50
CA ASP A 31 -0.32 -22.28 1.92
C ASP A 31 -1.20 -23.25 2.74
N TRP A 32 -2.49 -23.30 2.44
CA TRP A 32 -3.41 -24.21 3.14
C TRP A 32 -3.07 -25.68 2.90
N LYS A 33 -2.75 -26.05 1.65
CA LYS A 33 -2.33 -27.44 1.33
C LYS A 33 -1.04 -27.86 2.04
N GLN A 34 -0.12 -26.92 2.25
CA GLN A 34 1.15 -27.19 2.93
C GLN A 34 1.02 -27.26 4.46
N GLN A 35 0.05 -26.55 5.05
CA GLN A 35 -0.04 -26.35 6.50
C GLN A 35 -1.24 -27.04 7.14
N CYS A 36 -2.13 -27.65 6.36
CA CYS A 36 -3.34 -28.29 6.88
C CYS A 36 -3.01 -29.54 7.71
N ILE A 37 -3.81 -29.76 8.76
CA ILE A 37 -3.77 -30.97 9.59
C ILE A 37 -4.55 -32.11 8.91
N TYR A 38 -5.67 -31.77 8.27
CA TYR A 38 -6.50 -32.71 7.52
C TYR A 38 -6.16 -32.65 6.04
N PRO A 39 -6.30 -33.80 5.30
CA PRO A 39 -6.27 -33.74 3.85
C PRO A 39 -7.30 -32.71 3.32
N ILE A 40 -6.92 -31.93 2.32
CA ILE A 40 -7.81 -30.97 1.68
C ILE A 40 -8.11 -31.38 0.24
N ASN A 41 -9.40 -31.50 -0.09
CA ASN A 41 -9.87 -31.48 -1.46
C ASN A 41 -10.09 -30.02 -1.87
N ALA A 42 -9.15 -29.45 -2.63
CA ALA A 42 -9.16 -28.04 -3.00
C ALA A 42 -9.65 -27.86 -4.43
N PHE A 43 -10.61 -26.95 -4.63
CA PHE A 43 -11.17 -26.55 -5.92
C PHE A 43 -11.03 -25.06 -6.10
N ALA A 44 -10.52 -24.62 -7.25
CA ALA A 44 -10.41 -23.20 -7.59
C ALA A 44 -11.53 -22.81 -8.55
N VAL A 45 -12.21 -21.69 -8.25
CA VAL A 45 -13.27 -21.12 -9.08
C VAL A 45 -12.89 -19.69 -9.44
N CYS A 46 -12.80 -19.42 -10.75
CA CYS A 46 -12.59 -18.06 -11.25
C CYS A 46 -13.44 -17.84 -12.49
N SER A 47 -13.96 -16.63 -12.69
CA SER A 47 -14.65 -16.26 -13.92
C SER A 47 -13.64 -15.84 -14.97
N ASP A 48 -13.88 -16.24 -16.22
CA ASP A 48 -13.12 -15.74 -17.36
C ASP A 48 -13.59 -14.31 -17.66
N SER A 49 -12.77 -13.33 -17.31
CA SER A 49 -13.12 -11.90 -17.43
C SER A 49 -13.11 -11.37 -18.88
N SER A 50 -12.99 -12.29 -19.88
CA SER A 50 -13.02 -11.89 -21.31
C SER A 50 -14.40 -11.42 -21.81
N THR A 51 -15.47 -11.56 -21.05
CA THR A 51 -16.85 -11.30 -21.50
C THR A 51 -17.48 -9.98 -21.02
N GLY A 52 -16.78 -9.13 -20.29
CA GLY A 52 -17.32 -7.83 -19.82
C GLY A 52 -16.40 -6.66 -20.14
N LYS A 53 -16.93 -5.56 -20.67
CA LYS A 53 -16.20 -4.30 -20.81
C LYS A 53 -15.80 -3.78 -19.42
N ALA A 54 -14.63 -4.21 -18.95
CA ALA A 54 -14.07 -3.77 -17.69
C ALA A 54 -13.66 -2.29 -17.77
N GLY A 55 -14.07 -1.49 -16.81
CA GLY A 55 -13.57 -0.13 -16.64
C GLY A 55 -12.07 -0.16 -16.28
N LEU A 56 -11.38 0.94 -16.55
CA LEU A 56 -9.93 1.10 -16.35
C LEU A 56 -9.43 0.78 -14.91
N GLU A 57 -10.32 0.69 -13.92
CA GLU A 57 -9.99 0.39 -12.52
C GLU A 57 -9.87 -1.12 -12.22
N ASP A 58 -10.43 -1.99 -13.06
CA ASP A 58 -10.43 -3.46 -12.90
C ASP A 58 -9.37 -4.18 -13.75
N LEU A 59 -8.52 -3.46 -14.46
CA LEU A 59 -7.45 -4.09 -15.25
C LEU A 59 -6.43 -4.88 -14.38
N GLU A 60 -6.42 -4.65 -13.08
CA GLU A 60 -5.54 -5.37 -12.14
C GLU A 60 -6.03 -6.80 -11.83
N SER A 61 -7.30 -7.11 -12.07
CA SER A 61 -7.88 -8.46 -11.85
C SER A 61 -7.86 -9.34 -13.10
N LEU A 62 -7.44 -8.82 -14.24
CA LEU A 62 -7.36 -9.53 -15.53
C LEU A 62 -6.11 -10.42 -15.64
N THR A 63 -5.79 -11.16 -14.60
CA THR A 63 -4.83 -12.24 -14.72
C THR A 63 -5.57 -13.49 -15.20
N VAL A 64 -5.22 -13.92 -16.39
CA VAL A 64 -5.81 -15.09 -17.07
C VAL A 64 -5.66 -16.33 -16.17
N GLY A 65 -6.65 -17.23 -16.18
CA GLY A 65 -6.63 -18.49 -15.40
C GLY A 65 -5.39 -19.38 -15.59
N SER A 66 -4.50 -19.05 -16.53
CA SER A 66 -3.16 -19.65 -16.69
C SER A 66 -2.17 -19.31 -15.57
N GLU A 67 -2.46 -18.32 -14.73
CA GLU A 67 -1.60 -17.95 -13.57
C GLU A 67 -1.83 -18.86 -12.34
N LEU A 68 -2.88 -19.64 -12.34
CA LEU A 68 -3.17 -20.56 -11.24
C LEU A 68 -2.28 -21.80 -11.37
N ALA A 69 -1.49 -22.09 -10.35
CA ALA A 69 -0.75 -23.36 -10.22
C ALA A 69 -1.68 -24.60 -10.14
N TYR A 70 -2.98 -24.40 -10.09
CA TYR A 70 -4.01 -25.40 -9.97
C TYR A 70 -5.12 -25.20 -11.01
N PRO A 71 -5.73 -26.28 -11.55
CA PRO A 71 -6.85 -26.17 -12.47
C PRO A 71 -8.01 -25.42 -11.82
N ALA A 72 -8.48 -24.38 -12.47
CA ALA A 72 -9.66 -23.64 -12.05
C ALA A 72 -10.85 -23.96 -12.96
N THR A 73 -12.05 -23.87 -12.42
CA THR A 73 -13.28 -24.04 -13.20
C THR A 73 -14.09 -22.74 -13.22
N THR A 74 -14.72 -22.48 -14.35
CA THR A 74 -15.75 -21.44 -14.54
C THR A 74 -17.13 -22.06 -14.68
N ASP A 75 -17.24 -23.39 -14.68
CA ASP A 75 -18.47 -24.16 -14.91
C ASP A 75 -19.00 -24.78 -13.61
N ALA A 76 -20.21 -24.34 -13.22
CA ALA A 76 -20.89 -24.81 -12.03
C ALA A 76 -21.16 -26.34 -12.03
N ARG A 77 -21.48 -26.91 -13.20
CA ARG A 77 -21.74 -28.36 -13.32
C ARG A 77 -20.49 -29.19 -13.09
N SER A 78 -19.36 -28.72 -13.62
CA SER A 78 -18.06 -29.34 -13.39
C SER A 78 -17.69 -29.30 -11.91
N LEU A 79 -17.91 -28.17 -11.26
CA LEU A 79 -17.68 -27.99 -9.82
C LEU A 79 -18.54 -28.97 -9.01
N CYS A 80 -19.84 -29.12 -9.32
CA CYS A 80 -20.74 -30.04 -8.65
C CYS A 80 -20.25 -31.47 -8.74
N LYS A 81 -19.85 -31.94 -9.92
CA LYS A 81 -19.32 -33.31 -10.14
C LYS A 81 -18.04 -33.55 -9.32
N GLN A 82 -17.12 -32.57 -9.33
CA GLN A 82 -15.85 -32.68 -8.61
C GLN A 82 -16.07 -32.73 -7.08
N ILE A 83 -16.94 -31.87 -6.54
CA ILE A 83 -17.27 -31.86 -5.11
C ILE A 83 -18.00 -33.12 -4.68
N LYS A 84 -18.91 -33.65 -5.51
CA LYS A 84 -19.59 -34.93 -5.22
C LYS A 84 -18.58 -36.05 -5.08
N ALA A 85 -17.67 -36.21 -6.04
CA ALA A 85 -16.61 -37.21 -5.98
C ALA A 85 -15.69 -37.03 -4.76
N ALA A 86 -15.40 -35.78 -4.38
CA ALA A 86 -14.57 -35.48 -3.22
C ALA A 86 -15.25 -35.81 -1.89
N LYS A 87 -16.56 -35.61 -1.77
CA LYS A 87 -17.36 -35.91 -0.56
C LYS A 87 -17.39 -37.41 -0.20
N GLU A 88 -17.03 -38.30 -1.11
CA GLU A 88 -16.85 -39.72 -0.81
C GLU A 88 -15.70 -39.97 0.18
N LYS A 89 -14.71 -39.08 0.19
CA LYS A 89 -13.57 -39.08 1.13
C LYS A 89 -13.92 -38.30 2.39
N LYS A 90 -14.51 -38.97 3.37
CA LYS A 90 -14.97 -38.35 4.63
C LYS A 90 -13.85 -37.85 5.57
N ASP A 91 -12.63 -38.25 5.33
CA ASP A 91 -11.42 -37.87 6.09
C ASP A 91 -10.81 -36.53 5.64
N ALA A 92 -11.26 -36.00 4.52
CA ALA A 92 -10.76 -34.76 3.96
C ALA A 92 -11.74 -33.56 4.15
N MET A 93 -11.21 -32.35 4.37
CA MET A 93 -11.98 -31.12 4.28
C MET A 93 -12.09 -30.68 2.81
N THR A 94 -13.29 -30.38 2.35
CA THR A 94 -13.51 -29.89 0.99
C THR A 94 -13.56 -28.38 0.99
N VAL A 95 -12.64 -27.73 0.25
CA VAL A 95 -12.52 -26.28 0.21
C VAL A 95 -12.64 -25.77 -1.22
N VAL A 96 -13.59 -24.87 -1.43
CA VAL A 96 -13.75 -24.11 -2.67
C VAL A 96 -13.08 -22.75 -2.47
N PHE A 97 -12.00 -22.48 -3.20
CA PHE A 97 -11.35 -21.19 -3.26
C PHE A 97 -11.93 -20.42 -4.46
N SER A 98 -12.49 -19.25 -4.21
CA SER A 98 -13.14 -18.46 -5.27
C SER A 98 -12.78 -16.99 -5.16
N THR A 99 -12.76 -16.29 -6.29
CA THR A 99 -12.77 -14.83 -6.26
C THR A 99 -14.19 -14.33 -6.01
N TYR A 100 -14.34 -13.15 -5.41
CA TYR A 100 -15.68 -12.53 -5.25
C TYR A 100 -16.40 -12.35 -6.59
N GLN A 101 -15.66 -12.03 -7.67
CA GLN A 101 -16.20 -11.86 -9.02
C GLN A 101 -16.85 -13.13 -9.57
N SER A 102 -16.47 -14.30 -9.04
CA SER A 102 -16.97 -15.60 -9.48
C SER A 102 -18.08 -16.16 -8.60
N ILE A 103 -18.65 -15.34 -7.73
CA ILE A 103 -19.69 -15.75 -6.79
C ILE A 103 -20.93 -16.32 -7.48
N ASP A 104 -21.20 -15.92 -8.73
CA ASP A 104 -22.32 -16.42 -9.54
C ASP A 104 -22.15 -17.91 -9.89
N VAL A 105 -20.91 -18.38 -10.11
CA VAL A 105 -20.60 -19.80 -10.32
C VAL A 105 -20.94 -20.62 -9.07
N ILE A 106 -20.66 -20.05 -7.88
CA ILE A 106 -20.98 -20.67 -6.59
C ILE A 106 -22.49 -20.75 -6.41
N HIS A 107 -23.22 -19.66 -6.65
CA HIS A 107 -24.68 -19.62 -6.61
C HIS A 107 -25.29 -20.67 -7.56
N GLN A 108 -24.85 -20.71 -8.82
CA GLN A 108 -25.28 -21.70 -9.79
C GLN A 108 -24.99 -23.14 -9.34
N ALA A 109 -23.84 -23.40 -8.70
CA ALA A 109 -23.51 -24.72 -8.20
C ALA A 109 -24.40 -25.14 -7.01
N GLN A 110 -24.84 -24.20 -6.18
CA GLN A 110 -25.78 -24.49 -5.09
C GLN A 110 -27.23 -24.69 -5.56
N THR A 111 -27.62 -24.05 -6.67
CA THR A 111 -28.99 -24.06 -7.20
C THR A 111 -29.19 -25.03 -8.36
N GLN A 112 -28.19 -25.87 -8.70
CA GLN A 112 -28.33 -26.92 -9.72
C GLN A 112 -29.47 -27.87 -9.37
N GLU A 113 -30.28 -28.27 -10.37
CA GLU A 113 -31.34 -29.25 -10.18
C GLU A 113 -30.80 -30.66 -9.88
N ILE A 114 -29.62 -30.98 -10.44
CA ILE A 114 -29.00 -32.30 -10.31
C ILE A 114 -27.68 -32.13 -9.53
N ASP A 115 -27.56 -32.84 -8.41
CA ASP A 115 -26.38 -32.89 -7.57
C ASP A 115 -25.83 -31.51 -7.11
N PRO A 116 -26.66 -30.64 -6.51
CA PRO A 116 -26.19 -29.37 -5.99
C PRO A 116 -25.10 -29.58 -4.93
N ILE A 117 -24.17 -28.63 -4.80
CA ILE A 117 -23.08 -28.73 -3.82
C ILE A 117 -23.58 -28.67 -2.37
N GLY A 118 -24.77 -28.07 -2.15
CA GLY A 118 -25.38 -27.88 -0.86
C GLY A 118 -24.86 -26.63 -0.13
N GLU A 119 -25.28 -26.49 1.12
CA GLU A 119 -24.92 -25.38 2.00
C GLU A 119 -23.46 -25.51 2.46
N PHE A 120 -22.74 -24.38 2.52
CA PHE A 120 -21.40 -24.33 3.11
C PHE A 120 -21.47 -24.39 4.65
N ASP A 121 -20.62 -25.21 5.26
CA ASP A 121 -20.49 -25.23 6.72
C ASP A 121 -19.82 -23.94 7.24
N LEU A 122 -18.89 -23.39 6.44
CA LEU A 122 -18.20 -22.12 6.75
C LEU A 122 -17.86 -21.38 5.44
N VAL A 123 -18.13 -20.09 5.42
CA VAL A 123 -17.60 -19.15 4.42
C VAL A 123 -16.59 -18.24 5.07
N ILE A 124 -15.43 -18.09 4.48
CA ILE A 124 -14.39 -17.14 4.92
C ILE A 124 -14.24 -16.08 3.85
N CYS A 125 -14.45 -14.83 4.23
CA CYS A 125 -14.36 -13.65 3.38
C CYS A 125 -13.06 -12.90 3.73
N ASP A 126 -12.04 -13.06 2.90
CA ASP A 126 -10.78 -12.31 3.05
C ASP A 126 -10.90 -10.94 2.38
N GLU A 127 -10.19 -9.93 2.91
CA GLU A 127 -10.31 -8.53 2.53
C GLU A 127 -11.78 -8.05 2.51
N ALA A 128 -12.52 -8.42 3.55
CA ALA A 128 -13.97 -8.24 3.66
C ALA A 128 -14.43 -6.76 3.61
N HIS A 129 -13.52 -5.79 3.75
CA HIS A 129 -13.83 -4.37 3.53
C HIS A 129 -14.36 -4.09 2.10
N ARG A 130 -14.10 -4.99 1.14
CA ARG A 130 -14.65 -4.91 -0.22
C ARG A 130 -16.12 -5.28 -0.29
N THR A 131 -16.65 -5.99 0.68
CA THR A 131 -18.08 -6.32 0.78
C THR A 131 -18.90 -5.21 1.43
N ALA A 132 -18.25 -4.14 1.92
CA ALA A 132 -18.89 -2.96 2.48
C ALA A 132 -19.06 -1.87 1.42
N GLY A 133 -20.22 -1.20 1.40
CA GLY A 133 -20.56 -0.14 0.46
C GLY A 133 -22.03 -0.13 0.10
N GLY A 134 -22.46 0.85 -0.70
CA GLY A 134 -23.83 0.96 -1.19
C GLY A 134 -24.08 0.06 -2.39
N HIS A 135 -25.31 -0.44 -2.52
CA HIS A 135 -25.83 -0.95 -3.76
C HIS A 135 -26.14 0.24 -4.68
N PHE A 136 -25.11 0.74 -5.36
CA PHE A 136 -25.36 1.60 -6.51
C PHE A 136 -25.79 0.72 -7.69
N THR A 137 -26.53 1.32 -8.62
CA THR A 137 -26.94 0.70 -9.89
C THR A 137 -25.76 0.17 -10.76
N ASP A 138 -24.54 0.24 -10.26
CA ASP A 138 -23.35 -0.29 -10.91
C ASP A 138 -23.23 -1.80 -10.56
N GLU A 139 -23.51 -2.66 -11.55
CA GLU A 139 -23.55 -4.14 -11.41
C GLU A 139 -22.30 -4.73 -10.72
N LYS A 140 -21.15 -4.02 -10.77
CA LYS A 140 -19.89 -4.50 -10.22
C LYS A 140 -19.81 -4.42 -8.70
N GLU A 141 -20.30 -3.35 -8.08
CA GLU A 141 -20.32 -3.24 -6.62
C GLU A 141 -21.31 -4.23 -6.01
N ALA A 142 -22.44 -4.47 -6.68
CA ALA A 142 -23.41 -5.47 -6.26
C ALA A 142 -22.85 -6.89 -6.15
N VAL A 143 -21.84 -7.27 -6.94
CA VAL A 143 -21.25 -8.61 -6.91
C VAL A 143 -20.57 -8.93 -5.57
N PHE A 144 -19.84 -7.97 -4.99
CA PHE A 144 -19.15 -8.18 -3.72
C PHE A 144 -20.10 -8.27 -2.52
N THR A 145 -21.25 -7.61 -2.58
CA THR A 145 -22.22 -7.60 -1.46
C THR A 145 -23.16 -8.82 -1.48
N ARG A 146 -23.23 -9.58 -2.58
CA ARG A 146 -24.08 -10.78 -2.70
C ARG A 146 -23.79 -11.84 -1.66
N ILE A 147 -22.57 -11.87 -1.10
CA ILE A 147 -22.20 -12.82 -0.05
C ILE A 147 -22.98 -12.63 1.26
N HIS A 148 -23.57 -11.46 1.50
CA HIS A 148 -24.38 -11.21 2.68
C HIS A 148 -25.77 -11.89 2.60
N ASN A 149 -26.24 -12.16 1.37
CA ASN A 149 -27.55 -12.77 1.15
C ASN A 149 -27.44 -14.31 1.23
N ASN A 150 -28.10 -14.92 2.24
CA ASN A 150 -28.09 -16.36 2.42
C ASN A 150 -28.90 -17.12 1.36
N ASP A 151 -29.87 -16.45 0.71
CA ASP A 151 -30.59 -17.04 -0.44
C ASP A 151 -29.71 -17.07 -1.69
N TYR A 152 -28.67 -16.23 -1.74
CA TYR A 152 -27.72 -16.21 -2.86
C TYR A 152 -26.55 -17.17 -2.64
N VAL A 153 -25.94 -17.15 -1.46
CA VAL A 153 -24.91 -18.12 -1.07
C VAL A 153 -25.30 -18.71 0.28
N ALA A 154 -25.85 -19.93 0.25
CA ALA A 154 -26.27 -20.61 1.46
C ALA A 154 -25.07 -21.06 2.30
N ALA A 155 -25.04 -20.62 3.57
CA ALA A 155 -23.96 -20.93 4.50
C ALA A 155 -24.43 -20.89 5.95
N LYS A 156 -23.94 -21.84 6.76
CA LYS A 156 -24.25 -21.90 8.20
C LYS A 156 -23.53 -20.82 9.00
N LYS A 157 -22.28 -20.54 8.62
CA LYS A 157 -21.42 -19.56 9.30
C LYS A 157 -20.63 -18.74 8.28
N ARG A 158 -20.42 -17.46 8.61
CA ARG A 158 -19.52 -16.56 7.85
C ARG A 158 -18.49 -15.97 8.77
N LEU A 159 -17.25 -15.89 8.27
CA LEU A 159 -16.13 -15.20 8.91
C LEU A 159 -15.66 -14.08 7.98
N TYR A 160 -15.74 -12.85 8.44
CA TYR A 160 -15.25 -11.69 7.73
C TYR A 160 -13.90 -11.26 8.30
N MET A 161 -12.88 -11.18 7.45
CA MET A 161 -11.51 -10.82 7.83
C MET A 161 -11.06 -9.61 7.02
N THR A 162 -10.50 -8.62 7.68
CA THR A 162 -9.89 -7.45 7.03
C THR A 162 -8.89 -6.78 7.95
N ALA A 163 -7.84 -6.19 7.38
CA ALA A 163 -6.94 -5.32 8.12
C ALA A 163 -7.52 -3.90 8.31
N THR A 164 -8.53 -3.52 7.54
CA THR A 164 -9.06 -2.15 7.46
C THR A 164 -10.57 -2.17 7.38
N PRO A 165 -11.28 -2.23 8.54
CA PRO A 165 -12.74 -2.18 8.55
C PRO A 165 -13.26 -0.90 7.89
N LYS A 166 -14.24 -1.03 7.00
CA LYS A 166 -14.88 0.09 6.32
C LYS A 166 -16.18 0.44 7.02
N ILE A 167 -16.14 1.53 7.76
CA ILE A 167 -17.25 2.02 8.57
C ILE A 167 -17.74 3.34 7.99
N TYR A 168 -19.05 3.47 7.79
CA TYR A 168 -19.68 4.67 7.29
C TYR A 168 -20.32 5.48 8.41
N GLY A 169 -20.15 6.80 8.38
CA GLY A 169 -20.72 7.69 9.39
C GLY A 169 -22.26 7.75 9.35
N SER A 170 -22.86 8.24 10.44
CA SER A 170 -24.31 8.35 10.62
C SER A 170 -25.02 9.13 9.51
N ASP A 171 -24.37 10.15 8.94
CA ASP A 171 -24.98 10.96 7.88
C ASP A 171 -25.09 10.19 6.54
N ALA A 172 -24.08 9.35 6.22
CA ALA A 172 -24.16 8.47 5.07
C ALA A 172 -25.22 7.37 5.24
N LYS A 173 -25.40 6.86 6.45
CA LYS A 173 -26.45 5.89 6.80
C LYS A 173 -27.85 6.50 6.69
N LYS A 174 -28.06 7.74 7.13
CA LYS A 174 -29.34 8.46 7.04
C LYS A 174 -29.75 8.81 5.61
N GLN A 175 -28.78 9.18 4.75
CA GLN A 175 -29.08 9.46 3.32
C GLN A 175 -29.59 8.23 2.58
N ASN A 176 -29.37 7.02 3.09
CA ASN A 176 -29.83 5.78 2.49
C ASN A 176 -31.20 5.33 2.99
N GLU A 177 -31.66 5.81 4.15
CA GLU A 177 -33.02 5.51 4.66
C GLU A 177 -34.10 6.17 3.79
N ASP A 178 -33.76 7.25 3.05
CA ASP A 178 -34.63 7.99 2.14
C ASP A 178 -34.55 7.55 0.67
N GLY A 179 -33.73 6.54 0.32
CA GLY A 179 -33.52 6.09 -1.05
C GLY A 179 -33.42 4.56 -1.19
N ASP A 180 -33.64 4.05 -2.39
CA ASP A 180 -33.58 2.62 -2.77
C ASP A 180 -32.16 1.99 -2.70
N ILE A 181 -31.27 2.52 -1.84
CA ILE A 181 -29.88 2.09 -1.74
C ILE A 181 -29.64 1.43 -0.39
N VAL A 182 -29.22 0.16 -0.40
CA VAL A 182 -28.77 -0.54 0.81
C VAL A 182 -27.28 -0.29 1.02
N LEU A 183 -26.89 0.29 2.17
CA LEU A 183 -25.48 0.54 2.54
C LEU A 183 -25.01 -0.49 3.56
N TYR A 184 -24.04 -1.29 3.18
CA TYR A 184 -23.36 -2.21 4.09
C TYR A 184 -22.18 -1.52 4.79
N SER A 185 -22.19 -1.46 6.11
CA SER A 185 -21.13 -0.90 6.95
C SER A 185 -20.62 -1.97 7.91
N MET A 186 -19.30 -2.10 8.05
CA MET A 186 -18.72 -3.22 8.83
C MET A 186 -18.93 -3.12 10.35
N ASP A 187 -19.52 -2.04 10.85
CA ASP A 187 -20.02 -1.92 12.21
C ASP A 187 -21.47 -2.39 12.38
N ASP A 188 -22.11 -2.89 11.31
CA ASP A 188 -23.43 -3.49 11.37
C ASP A 188 -23.32 -4.96 11.82
N GLU A 189 -23.68 -5.22 13.08
CA GLU A 189 -23.60 -6.55 13.68
C GLU A 189 -24.62 -7.54 13.10
N GLU A 190 -25.71 -7.08 12.48
CA GLU A 190 -26.69 -7.96 11.84
C GLU A 190 -26.14 -8.59 10.57
N VAL A 191 -25.29 -7.85 9.85
CA VAL A 191 -24.67 -8.30 8.59
C VAL A 191 -23.32 -8.99 8.82
N TYR A 192 -22.44 -8.35 9.60
CA TYR A 192 -21.05 -8.81 9.77
C TYR A 192 -20.82 -9.62 11.05
N GLY A 193 -21.79 -9.62 11.97
CA GLY A 193 -21.62 -10.19 13.30
C GLY A 193 -20.72 -9.34 14.20
N LYS A 194 -20.51 -9.82 15.43
CA LYS A 194 -19.65 -9.13 16.40
C LYS A 194 -18.16 -9.29 16.05
N THR A 195 -17.41 -8.21 16.23
CA THR A 195 -15.94 -8.27 16.18
C THR A 195 -15.44 -9.07 17.37
N PHE A 196 -14.86 -10.24 17.16
CA PHE A 196 -14.35 -11.08 18.23
C PHE A 196 -12.81 -11.15 18.30
N HIS A 197 -12.12 -10.57 17.33
CA HIS A 197 -10.68 -10.40 17.38
C HIS A 197 -10.25 -9.16 16.59
N SER A 198 -9.38 -8.35 17.19
CA SER A 198 -8.72 -7.22 16.54
C SER A 198 -7.29 -7.14 17.05
N ILE A 199 -6.35 -6.86 16.18
CA ILE A 199 -4.95 -6.64 16.50
C ILE A 199 -4.47 -5.39 15.77
N ASN A 200 -3.92 -4.44 16.49
CA ASN A 200 -3.30 -3.24 15.93
C ASN A 200 -1.79 -3.43 15.68
N PHE A 201 -1.15 -2.47 15.01
CA PHE A 201 0.28 -2.57 14.71
C PHE A 201 1.15 -2.61 15.97
N THR A 202 0.85 -1.79 16.96
CA THR A 202 1.57 -1.77 18.24
C THR A 202 1.57 -3.15 18.90
N GLU A 203 0.42 -3.78 18.97
CA GLU A 203 0.30 -5.11 19.57
C GLU A 203 0.99 -6.19 18.73
N ALA A 204 0.87 -6.14 17.40
CA ALA A 204 1.56 -7.08 16.51
C ALA A 204 3.09 -6.98 16.62
N VAL A 205 3.63 -5.76 16.80
CA VAL A 205 5.05 -5.53 17.07
C VAL A 205 5.43 -6.08 18.45
N ARG A 206 4.64 -5.82 19.49
CA ARG A 206 4.87 -6.35 20.84
C ARG A 206 4.90 -7.88 20.88
N LEU A 207 4.06 -8.53 20.07
CA LEU A 207 4.04 -9.99 19.93
C LEU A 207 5.15 -10.54 19.05
N GLY A 208 5.99 -9.69 18.45
CA GLY A 208 7.08 -10.11 17.54
C GLY A 208 6.61 -10.62 16.18
N SER A 209 5.33 -10.44 15.85
CA SER A 209 4.77 -10.83 14.54
C SER A 209 5.15 -9.84 13.44
N LEU A 210 5.39 -8.58 13.81
CA LEU A 210 5.87 -7.50 12.95
C LEU A 210 7.09 -6.83 13.58
N VAL A 211 7.91 -6.17 12.77
CA VAL A 211 8.90 -5.19 13.24
C VAL A 211 8.27 -3.80 13.29
N ASP A 212 8.83 -2.91 14.08
CA ASP A 212 8.37 -1.52 14.13
C ASP A 212 8.68 -0.78 12.82
N TYR A 213 8.09 0.40 12.63
CA TYR A 213 8.31 1.22 11.45
C TYR A 213 8.73 2.65 11.79
N LYS A 214 9.35 3.32 10.82
CA LYS A 214 9.68 4.74 10.90
C LYS A 214 9.26 5.46 9.63
N VAL A 215 8.52 6.56 9.79
CA VAL A 215 8.16 7.46 8.69
C VAL A 215 9.25 8.51 8.53
N ILE A 216 9.78 8.63 7.33
CA ILE A 216 10.79 9.61 6.95
C ILE A 216 10.17 10.56 5.94
N VAL A 217 9.92 11.78 6.36
CA VAL A 217 9.49 12.86 5.47
C VAL A 217 10.73 13.64 5.03
N LEU A 218 11.03 13.60 3.74
CA LEU A 218 12.19 14.27 3.15
C LEU A 218 11.74 15.53 2.44
N THR A 219 12.12 16.68 2.96
CA THR A 219 11.92 17.96 2.29
C THR A 219 13.16 18.30 1.48
N VAL A 220 13.06 18.30 0.16
CA VAL A 220 14.17 18.51 -0.77
C VAL A 220 13.98 19.83 -1.50
N SER A 221 14.97 20.75 -1.39
CA SER A 221 14.92 22.02 -2.13
C SER A 221 15.27 21.78 -3.61
N GLU A 222 14.51 22.40 -4.52
CA GLU A 222 14.81 22.41 -5.94
C GLU A 222 16.21 23.01 -6.24
N SER A 223 16.71 23.89 -5.37
CA SER A 223 18.05 24.47 -5.51
C SER A 223 19.19 23.44 -5.48
N LEU A 224 18.96 22.26 -4.86
CA LEU A 224 19.94 21.16 -4.91
C LEU A 224 20.16 20.62 -6.32
N ILE A 225 19.14 20.68 -7.18
CA ILE A 225 19.21 20.17 -8.55
C ILE A 225 19.93 21.17 -9.47
N GLY A 226 19.86 22.46 -9.17
CA GLY A 226 20.46 23.54 -9.91
C GLY A 226 19.53 24.74 -10.06
N ASP A 227 20.07 25.85 -10.55
CA ASP A 227 19.28 27.05 -10.83
C ASP A 227 18.47 26.83 -12.14
N LYS A 228 17.15 27.01 -12.07
CA LYS A 228 16.28 26.97 -13.26
C LYS A 228 16.64 28.02 -14.30
N ASN A 229 17.27 29.13 -13.89
CA ASN A 229 17.72 30.18 -14.78
C ASN A 229 19.07 29.87 -15.45
N ASN A 230 19.77 28.81 -15.00
CA ASN A 230 21.01 28.34 -15.59
C ASN A 230 20.88 26.86 -15.97
N PRO A 231 20.41 26.54 -17.21
CA PRO A 231 20.17 25.16 -17.64
C PRO A 231 21.43 24.28 -17.59
N GLU A 232 22.64 24.85 -17.70
CA GLU A 232 23.90 24.11 -17.63
C GLU A 232 24.20 23.57 -16.21
N GLU A 233 23.62 24.17 -15.17
CA GLU A 233 23.75 23.71 -13.78
C GLU A 233 22.71 22.66 -13.39
N LEU A 234 21.70 22.43 -14.22
CA LEU A 234 20.65 21.47 -13.94
C LEU A 234 21.15 20.05 -14.14
N ILE A 235 20.94 19.18 -13.16
CA ILE A 235 21.25 17.74 -13.25
C ILE A 235 20.14 16.96 -13.97
N LEU A 236 19.50 17.58 -14.95
CA LEU A 236 18.44 16.97 -15.74
C LEU A 236 19.00 16.02 -16.79
N GLY A 237 18.20 15.03 -17.17
CA GLY A 237 18.51 14.13 -18.27
C GLY A 237 18.47 14.82 -19.65
N ALA A 238 18.89 14.09 -20.68
CA ALA A 238 18.63 14.44 -22.08
C ALA A 238 17.11 14.56 -22.34
N GLU A 239 16.70 14.92 -23.54
CA GLU A 239 15.28 14.99 -23.93
C GLU A 239 14.50 13.76 -23.42
N GLY A 240 13.43 14.00 -22.63
CA GLY A 240 12.68 12.94 -21.94
C GLY A 240 13.12 12.64 -20.50
N GLY A 241 14.11 13.35 -19.94
CA GLY A 241 14.57 13.21 -18.55
C GLY A 241 13.56 13.68 -17.50
N LEU A 242 13.94 13.53 -16.23
CA LEU A 242 13.11 13.98 -15.09
C LEU A 242 13.03 15.50 -15.03
N SER A 243 11.88 16.03 -14.60
CA SER A 243 11.76 17.43 -14.19
C SER A 243 12.62 17.74 -12.96
N VAL A 244 12.88 19.01 -12.70
CA VAL A 244 13.63 19.46 -11.50
C VAL A 244 13.02 18.89 -10.23
N SER A 245 11.69 18.95 -10.10
CA SER A 245 10.95 18.40 -8.96
C SER A 245 11.14 16.88 -8.83
N ASN A 246 11.01 16.15 -9.92
CA ASN A 246 11.15 14.69 -9.89
C ASN A 246 12.61 14.26 -9.65
N ALA A 247 13.60 14.98 -10.19
CA ALA A 247 15.01 14.76 -9.89
C ALA A 247 15.33 15.01 -8.40
N ALA A 248 14.75 16.07 -7.80
CA ALA A 248 14.87 16.32 -6.36
C ALA A 248 14.32 15.17 -5.53
N LYS A 249 13.17 14.59 -5.90
CA LYS A 249 12.61 13.40 -5.24
C LYS A 249 13.56 12.20 -5.31
N VAL A 250 14.21 11.97 -6.44
CA VAL A 250 15.22 10.90 -6.59
C VAL A 250 16.35 11.08 -5.59
N ILE A 251 16.93 12.28 -5.51
CA ILE A 251 18.04 12.55 -4.59
C ILE A 251 17.59 12.38 -3.13
N GLY A 252 16.40 12.86 -2.78
CA GLY A 252 15.83 12.62 -1.46
C GLY A 252 15.70 11.13 -1.15
N CYS A 253 15.09 10.36 -2.04
CA CYS A 253 14.93 8.91 -1.87
C CYS A 253 16.28 8.21 -1.70
N TRP A 254 17.25 8.52 -2.54
CA TRP A 254 18.60 7.96 -2.44
C TRP A 254 19.25 8.23 -1.09
N ARG A 255 19.12 9.44 -0.56
CA ARG A 255 19.66 9.81 0.77
C ARG A 255 18.97 9.06 1.90
N ALA A 256 17.64 8.93 1.86
CA ALA A 256 16.91 8.10 2.83
C ALA A 256 17.32 6.63 2.77
N LEU A 257 17.41 6.06 1.58
CA LEU A 257 17.81 4.66 1.38
C LEU A 257 19.24 4.39 1.85
N SER A 258 20.15 5.36 1.67
CA SER A 258 21.52 5.27 2.17
C SER A 258 21.64 5.52 3.68
N LYS A 259 20.60 6.04 4.34
CA LYS A 259 20.59 6.49 5.75
C LYS A 259 21.68 7.51 6.08
N ARG A 260 22.09 8.30 5.10
CA ARG A 260 23.14 9.29 5.23
C ARG A 260 22.68 10.67 4.75
N ASP A 261 23.21 11.71 5.34
CA ASP A 261 23.02 13.08 4.87
C ASP A 261 23.95 13.44 3.69
N LEU A 262 23.98 14.70 3.23
CA LEU A 262 24.88 15.13 2.15
C LEU A 262 26.36 15.15 2.57
N GLN A 263 26.67 15.05 3.84
CA GLN A 263 28.05 15.05 4.36
C GLN A 263 28.57 13.64 4.59
N GLY A 264 27.74 12.62 4.34
CA GLY A 264 28.07 11.21 4.55
C GLY A 264 27.82 10.72 5.97
N GLU A 265 27.32 11.58 6.87
CA GLU A 265 26.98 11.20 8.23
C GLU A 265 25.70 10.34 8.29
N VAL A 266 25.61 9.47 9.29
CA VAL A 266 24.42 8.66 9.53
C VAL A 266 23.29 9.53 10.08
N SER A 267 22.20 9.62 9.34
CA SER A 267 21.08 10.50 9.68
C SER A 267 19.95 9.83 10.46
N LEU A 268 19.92 8.49 10.52
CA LEU A 268 18.81 7.71 11.11
C LEU A 268 19.20 6.95 12.40
N GLY A 269 19.94 7.60 13.30
CA GLY A 269 20.27 7.02 14.59
C GLY A 269 21.29 5.88 14.49
N ASN A 270 21.07 4.79 15.23
CA ASN A 270 22.04 3.66 15.35
C ASN A 270 21.92 2.62 14.21
N ASP A 271 20.94 2.73 13.32
CA ASP A 271 20.77 1.82 12.19
C ASP A 271 21.69 2.27 11.02
N LEU A 272 22.87 1.69 10.99
CA LEU A 272 23.98 2.10 10.11
C LEU A 272 23.90 1.49 8.70
N GLN A 273 23.16 0.41 8.53
CA GLN A 273 23.14 -0.33 7.27
C GLN A 273 22.21 0.33 6.25
N PRO A 274 22.66 0.58 5.00
CA PRO A 274 21.79 1.03 3.93
C PRO A 274 20.62 0.06 3.70
N MET A 275 19.52 0.58 3.21
CA MET A 275 18.36 -0.22 2.83
C MET A 275 18.68 -1.00 1.55
N ARG A 276 18.29 -2.26 1.51
CA ARG A 276 18.65 -3.18 0.41
C ARG A 276 17.50 -3.40 -0.59
N ARG A 277 16.24 -3.28 -0.12
CA ARG A 277 15.04 -3.54 -0.94
C ARG A 277 13.95 -2.53 -0.65
N ALA A 278 13.46 -1.89 -1.70
CA ALA A 278 12.36 -0.94 -1.60
C ALA A 278 11.32 -1.14 -2.70
N VAL A 279 10.09 -0.71 -2.41
CA VAL A 279 9.02 -0.58 -3.42
C VAL A 279 8.64 0.88 -3.51
N GLY A 280 8.62 1.41 -4.74
CA GLY A 280 8.26 2.80 -5.03
C GLY A 280 6.88 2.90 -5.69
N PHE A 281 6.03 3.80 -5.19
CA PHE A 281 4.69 4.04 -5.72
C PHE A 281 4.64 5.36 -6.46
N ALA A 282 4.50 5.28 -7.77
CA ALA A 282 4.37 6.41 -8.68
C ALA A 282 2.89 6.77 -8.94
N GLN A 283 2.67 7.86 -9.66
CA GLN A 283 1.33 8.35 -10.00
C GLN A 283 0.80 7.74 -11.29
N VAL A 284 1.66 7.58 -12.30
CA VAL A 284 1.34 7.07 -13.64
C VAL A 284 2.41 6.07 -14.10
N ILE A 285 2.03 5.22 -15.06
CA ILE A 285 2.96 4.23 -15.64
C ILE A 285 3.92 4.92 -16.61
N ASN A 286 3.38 5.60 -17.61
CA ASN A 286 4.14 6.26 -18.66
C ASN A 286 4.34 7.75 -18.36
N PRO A 287 5.44 8.37 -18.82
CA PRO A 287 5.62 9.81 -18.74
C PRO A 287 4.52 10.53 -19.52
N SER A 288 4.25 11.78 -19.14
CA SER A 288 3.26 12.65 -19.78
C SER A 288 3.92 13.99 -20.09
N ASP A 289 3.94 14.37 -21.36
CA ASP A 289 4.49 15.66 -21.81
C ASP A 289 3.66 16.85 -21.33
N LYS A 290 2.39 16.61 -21.03
CA LYS A 290 1.44 17.68 -20.66
C LYS A 290 1.44 18.01 -19.17
N TYR A 291 1.83 17.06 -18.31
CA TYR A 291 1.77 17.22 -16.85
C TYR A 291 3.02 16.63 -16.21
N ASP A 292 3.62 17.36 -15.27
CA ASP A 292 4.75 16.89 -14.46
C ASP A 292 4.26 15.83 -13.43
N LYS A 293 3.88 14.65 -13.95
CA LYS A 293 3.43 13.52 -13.15
C LYS A 293 4.59 12.55 -12.90
N VAL A 294 4.65 12.02 -11.69
CA VAL A 294 5.62 10.98 -11.33
C VAL A 294 5.32 9.70 -12.10
N SER A 295 6.15 9.37 -13.07
CA SER A 295 6.04 8.15 -13.90
C SER A 295 6.93 7.03 -13.36
N SER A 296 6.37 5.83 -13.18
CA SER A 296 7.14 4.67 -12.73
C SER A 296 8.19 4.21 -13.73
N LYS A 297 7.91 4.26 -15.03
CA LYS A 297 8.90 3.91 -16.09
C LYS A 297 10.03 4.93 -16.17
N GLN A 298 9.70 6.23 -16.08
CA GLN A 298 10.70 7.29 -16.14
C GLN A 298 11.61 7.28 -14.90
N PHE A 299 11.04 7.07 -13.69
CA PHE A 299 11.84 6.90 -12.48
C PHE A 299 12.76 5.68 -12.58
N THR A 300 12.27 4.56 -13.11
CA THR A 300 13.10 3.37 -13.35
C THR A 300 14.27 3.66 -14.27
N ALA A 301 14.07 4.39 -15.36
CA ALA A 301 15.12 4.67 -16.34
C ALA A 301 16.16 5.68 -15.83
N GLU A 302 15.72 6.71 -15.10
CA GLU A 302 16.55 7.87 -14.77
C GLU A 302 17.07 7.90 -13.31
N PHE A 303 16.66 6.97 -12.45
CA PHE A 303 16.96 7.03 -11.02
C PHE A 303 18.48 7.05 -10.75
N GLN A 304 19.20 6.03 -11.20
CA GLN A 304 20.65 5.94 -10.98
C GLN A 304 21.41 7.01 -11.77
N ASN A 305 21.00 7.31 -12.99
CA ASN A 305 21.60 8.36 -13.80
C ASN A 305 21.53 9.74 -13.12
N THR A 306 20.40 10.04 -12.49
CA THR A 306 20.21 11.30 -11.73
C THR A 306 21.15 11.36 -10.52
N ILE A 307 21.35 10.24 -9.83
CA ILE A 307 22.29 10.14 -8.70
C ILE A 307 23.72 10.43 -9.18
N GLU A 308 24.15 9.81 -10.27
CA GLU A 308 25.52 10.00 -10.79
C GLU A 308 25.76 11.45 -11.24
N ARG A 309 24.81 12.07 -11.93
CA ARG A 309 24.90 13.50 -12.30
C ARG A 309 24.96 14.40 -11.07
N PHE A 310 24.20 14.07 -10.04
CA PHE A 310 24.24 14.81 -8.77
C PHE A 310 25.61 14.67 -8.08
N LYS A 311 26.19 13.46 -8.05
CA LYS A 311 27.55 13.23 -7.53
C LYS A 311 28.59 14.03 -8.33
N ASP A 312 28.50 14.06 -9.64
CA ASP A 312 29.40 14.82 -10.50
C ASP A 312 29.28 16.35 -10.27
N LYS A 313 28.06 16.85 -10.06
CA LYS A 313 27.86 18.24 -9.66
C LYS A 313 28.58 18.54 -8.34
N LEU A 314 28.37 17.70 -7.32
CA LEU A 314 29.00 17.88 -6.01
C LEU A 314 30.53 17.81 -6.10
N ARG A 315 31.11 16.94 -6.94
CA ARG A 315 32.57 16.85 -7.17
C ARG A 315 33.13 18.14 -7.76
N LYS A 316 32.38 18.84 -8.61
CA LYS A 316 32.75 20.13 -9.18
C LYS A 316 32.64 21.29 -8.20
N GLU A 317 31.77 21.19 -7.22
CA GLU A 317 31.56 22.20 -6.19
C GLU A 317 32.50 21.94 -4.99
N THR A 318 33.70 22.55 -5.00
CA THR A 318 34.78 22.36 -3.99
C THR A 318 34.34 22.54 -2.52
N LYS A 319 33.27 23.26 -2.24
CA LYS A 319 32.74 23.51 -0.89
C LYS A 319 32.12 22.28 -0.20
N TYR A 320 31.94 21.16 -0.94
CA TYR A 320 31.36 19.92 -0.45
C TYR A 320 32.36 18.75 -0.40
N LEU A 321 33.65 19.04 -0.51
CA LEU A 321 34.72 18.04 -0.51
C LEU A 321 34.94 17.44 0.89
N ASN A 322 34.02 16.60 1.35
CA ASN A 322 34.35 15.60 2.35
C ASN A 322 34.72 14.31 1.58
N GLN A 323 35.98 13.85 1.68
CA GLN A 323 36.46 12.65 0.97
C GLN A 323 35.63 11.40 1.32
N GLU A 324 35.05 11.33 2.53
CA GLU A 324 34.18 10.21 2.95
C GLU A 324 32.86 10.13 2.15
N PHE A 325 32.35 11.27 1.67
CA PHE A 325 31.13 11.28 0.86
C PHE A 325 31.31 10.59 -0.50
N PHE A 326 32.52 10.72 -1.09
CA PHE A 326 32.87 10.16 -2.39
C PHE A 326 33.55 8.79 -2.30
N ASN A 327 33.78 8.26 -1.08
CA ASN A 327 34.28 6.91 -0.93
C ASN A 327 33.31 5.93 -1.60
N GLU A 328 33.79 5.16 -2.57
CA GLU A 328 33.00 4.16 -3.32
C GLU A 328 32.30 3.17 -2.37
N GLN A 329 32.94 2.85 -1.23
CA GLN A 329 32.37 1.98 -0.20
C GLN A 329 31.12 2.55 0.51
N ASN A 330 30.87 3.87 0.43
CA ASN A 330 29.73 4.53 1.05
C ASN A 330 28.67 4.97 0.03
N SER A 331 28.87 4.69 -1.25
CA SER A 331 28.01 5.11 -2.36
C SER A 331 26.96 4.03 -2.64
N LEU A 332 25.74 4.21 -2.11
CA LEU A 332 24.63 3.32 -2.44
C LEU A 332 24.30 3.41 -3.94
N VAL A 333 24.35 2.26 -4.62
CA VAL A 333 23.88 2.07 -6.00
C VAL A 333 22.42 1.62 -5.96
N CYS A 334 21.57 2.25 -6.74
CA CYS A 334 20.15 1.93 -6.80
C CYS A 334 19.82 1.20 -8.10
N ASP A 335 19.58 -0.10 -8.00
CA ASP A 335 19.12 -0.93 -9.11
C ASP A 335 17.60 -0.82 -9.19
N THR A 336 17.09 -0.38 -10.33
CA THR A 336 15.66 -0.07 -10.49
C THR A 336 15.00 -0.93 -11.53
N ARG A 337 13.79 -1.41 -11.24
CA ARG A 337 12.90 -2.06 -12.19
C ARG A 337 11.48 -1.53 -12.04
N HIS A 338 10.70 -1.72 -13.09
CA HIS A 338 9.28 -1.35 -13.15
C HIS A 338 8.42 -2.60 -13.24
N ILE A 339 7.22 -2.51 -12.64
CA ILE A 339 6.15 -3.53 -12.75
C ILE A 339 4.81 -2.84 -12.91
N ASP A 340 3.96 -3.34 -13.81
CA ASP A 340 2.60 -2.85 -14.01
C ASP A 340 1.60 -3.98 -14.33
N GLY A 341 0.31 -3.62 -14.37
CA GLY A 341 -0.77 -4.57 -14.61
C GLY A 341 -0.77 -5.20 -16.01
N SER A 342 -0.17 -4.55 -17.02
CA SER A 342 -0.13 -5.03 -18.40
C SER A 342 0.88 -6.15 -18.66
N MET A 343 1.83 -6.36 -17.73
CA MET A 343 2.81 -7.44 -17.82
C MET A 343 2.14 -8.79 -17.61
N ASP A 344 2.63 -9.81 -18.32
CA ASP A 344 2.18 -11.19 -18.10
C ASP A 344 2.64 -11.75 -16.72
N ALA A 345 2.12 -12.92 -16.34
CA ALA A 345 2.43 -13.57 -15.07
C ALA A 345 3.92 -13.89 -14.92
N THR A 346 4.56 -14.34 -15.99
CA THR A 346 5.97 -14.71 -16.00
C THR A 346 6.85 -13.48 -15.80
N GLU A 347 6.55 -12.38 -16.49
CA GLU A 347 7.26 -11.12 -16.32
C GLU A 347 7.11 -10.59 -14.90
N LYS A 348 5.89 -10.58 -14.34
CA LYS A 348 5.62 -10.19 -12.95
C LYS A 348 6.39 -11.06 -11.96
N ALA A 349 6.34 -12.39 -12.13
CA ALA A 349 7.09 -13.33 -11.30
C ALA A 349 8.60 -13.06 -11.35
N ASN A 350 9.16 -12.82 -12.53
CA ASN A 350 10.58 -12.49 -12.71
C ASN A 350 10.98 -11.17 -12.04
N ARG A 351 10.10 -10.14 -12.04
CA ARG A 351 10.36 -8.88 -11.33
C ARG A 351 10.37 -9.07 -9.81
N LEU A 352 9.44 -9.88 -9.30
CA LEU A 352 9.34 -10.17 -7.87
C LEU A 352 10.49 -11.05 -7.40
N GLU A 353 10.87 -12.06 -8.18
CA GLU A 353 12.02 -12.91 -7.89
C GLU A 353 13.32 -12.10 -7.86
N TRP A 354 13.51 -11.18 -8.83
CA TRP A 354 14.62 -10.26 -8.81
C TRP A 354 14.65 -9.41 -7.52
N LEU A 355 13.49 -8.94 -7.04
CA LEU A 355 13.43 -8.16 -5.81
C LEU A 355 13.72 -9.04 -4.56
N ARG A 356 13.33 -10.32 -4.59
CA ARG A 356 13.58 -11.30 -3.51
C ARG A 356 15.04 -11.75 -3.45
N ALA A 357 15.67 -11.90 -4.60
CA ALA A 357 17.04 -12.39 -4.70
C ALA A 357 18.01 -11.52 -3.88
N ASP A 358 19.10 -12.13 -3.42
CA ASP A 358 20.09 -11.43 -2.61
C ASP A 358 20.63 -10.18 -3.34
N THR A 359 20.94 -9.17 -2.55
CA THR A 359 21.41 -7.87 -3.02
C THR A 359 22.87 -7.74 -2.63
N GLU A 360 23.72 -7.33 -3.58
CA GLU A 360 25.13 -7.05 -3.33
C GLU A 360 25.30 -5.97 -2.25
N GLU A 361 26.43 -5.99 -1.57
CA GLU A 361 26.75 -4.95 -0.58
C GLU A 361 26.89 -3.60 -1.29
N GLY A 362 26.33 -2.55 -0.69
CA GLY A 362 26.27 -1.22 -1.31
C GLY A 362 25.21 -1.04 -2.39
N HIS A 363 24.37 -2.06 -2.65
CA HIS A 363 23.26 -1.98 -3.60
C HIS A 363 21.90 -1.96 -2.92
N CYS A 364 20.95 -1.25 -3.55
CA CYS A 364 19.53 -1.23 -3.19
C CYS A 364 18.66 -1.52 -4.41
N LYS A 365 17.85 -2.57 -4.35
CA LYS A 365 16.87 -2.89 -5.38
C LYS A 365 15.58 -2.13 -5.14
N ILE A 366 15.10 -1.40 -6.13
CA ILE A 366 13.86 -0.63 -6.06
C ILE A 366 12.92 -1.08 -7.17
N LEU A 367 11.73 -1.56 -6.80
CA LEU A 367 10.68 -1.92 -7.75
C LEU A 367 9.61 -0.83 -7.79
N PHE A 368 9.55 -0.08 -8.90
CA PHE A 368 8.55 0.98 -9.09
C PHE A 368 7.27 0.43 -9.68
N ASN A 369 6.14 0.90 -9.17
CA ASN A 369 4.81 0.56 -9.66
C ASN A 369 3.84 1.73 -9.45
N VAL A 370 2.60 1.58 -9.94
CA VAL A 370 1.51 2.53 -9.65
C VAL A 370 0.53 1.95 -8.65
N ARG A 371 -0.03 0.76 -8.91
CA ARG A 371 -1.00 0.08 -8.06
C ARG A 371 -0.73 -1.42 -7.91
N CYS A 372 0.00 -2.00 -8.83
CA CYS A 372 0.17 -3.45 -9.00
C CYS A 372 0.67 -4.20 -7.74
N LEU A 373 1.35 -3.51 -6.83
CA LEU A 373 1.89 -4.09 -5.59
C LEU A 373 1.08 -3.72 -4.35
N SER A 374 -0.10 -3.12 -4.50
CA SER A 374 -0.96 -2.77 -3.35
C SER A 374 -1.58 -4.02 -2.72
N GLU A 375 -1.98 -5.01 -3.52
CA GLU A 375 -2.65 -6.23 -3.07
C GLU A 375 -1.98 -7.52 -3.55
N GLY A 376 -2.04 -8.57 -2.75
CA GLY A 376 -1.75 -9.95 -3.18
C GLY A 376 -0.30 -10.33 -3.43
N VAL A 377 0.66 -9.42 -3.33
CA VAL A 377 2.06 -9.73 -3.59
C VAL A 377 2.83 -9.92 -2.29
N ASP A 378 3.28 -11.14 -2.06
CA ASP A 378 4.19 -11.43 -0.94
C ASP A 378 5.63 -11.09 -1.33
N VAL A 379 6.13 -9.96 -0.82
CA VAL A 379 7.55 -9.60 -0.90
C VAL A 379 8.10 -9.59 0.51
N PRO A 380 8.62 -10.72 0.99
CA PRO A 380 9.29 -10.74 2.29
C PRO A 380 10.57 -9.89 2.23
N ALA A 381 10.94 -9.28 3.34
CA ALA A 381 12.19 -8.52 3.50
C ALA A 381 12.29 -7.17 2.77
N LEU A 382 11.18 -6.47 2.53
CA LEU A 382 11.24 -5.06 2.16
C LEU A 382 11.77 -4.22 3.33
N ASP A 383 12.79 -3.40 3.08
CA ASP A 383 13.29 -2.44 4.07
C ASP A 383 12.48 -1.15 4.02
N ALA A 384 12.05 -0.73 2.83
CA ALA A 384 11.35 0.52 2.65
C ALA A 384 10.19 0.45 1.65
N VAL A 385 9.23 1.35 1.87
CA VAL A 385 8.25 1.79 0.89
C VAL A 385 8.42 3.28 0.62
N ILE A 386 8.32 3.68 -0.66
CA ILE A 386 8.49 5.05 -1.11
C ILE A 386 7.17 5.53 -1.72
N PHE A 387 6.55 6.55 -1.12
CA PHE A 387 5.36 7.21 -1.67
C PHE A 387 5.76 8.47 -2.43
N LEU A 388 5.89 8.37 -3.75
CA LEU A 388 6.27 9.49 -4.63
C LEU A 388 5.10 10.42 -4.96
N SER A 389 3.87 9.99 -4.69
CA SER A 389 2.64 10.72 -4.98
C SER A 389 1.53 10.39 -3.98
N PRO A 390 0.49 11.28 -3.84
CA PRO A 390 -0.65 11.03 -2.99
C PRO A 390 -1.36 9.70 -3.30
N ARG A 391 -1.75 8.97 -2.25
CA ARG A 391 -2.56 7.76 -2.35
C ARG A 391 -4.01 8.08 -2.05
N LYS A 392 -4.93 7.63 -2.89
CA LYS A 392 -6.37 7.88 -2.71
C LYS A 392 -6.97 7.05 -1.59
N SER A 393 -6.43 5.85 -1.34
CA SER A 393 -6.98 4.87 -0.39
C SER A 393 -6.11 4.78 0.87
N MET A 394 -6.72 4.97 2.04
CA MET A 394 -6.08 4.69 3.33
C MET A 394 -5.75 3.20 3.47
N VAL A 395 -6.60 2.33 2.94
CA VAL A 395 -6.40 0.87 2.92
C VAL A 395 -5.09 0.51 2.24
N ASP A 396 -4.82 1.08 1.05
CA ASP A 396 -3.58 0.82 0.31
C ASP A 396 -2.33 1.23 1.10
N VAL A 397 -2.41 2.35 1.82
CA VAL A 397 -1.29 2.81 2.66
C VAL A 397 -1.03 1.82 3.79
N VAL A 398 -2.07 1.44 4.53
CA VAL A 398 -1.99 0.50 5.66
C VAL A 398 -1.42 -0.84 5.22
N GLN A 399 -1.98 -1.43 4.18
CA GLN A 399 -1.53 -2.71 3.63
C GLN A 399 -0.07 -2.65 3.14
N THR A 400 0.31 -1.55 2.50
CA THR A 400 1.67 -1.35 2.02
C THR A 400 2.67 -1.22 3.17
N VAL A 401 2.35 -0.45 4.20
CA VAL A 401 3.20 -0.30 5.40
C VAL A 401 3.29 -1.62 6.16
N GLY A 402 2.18 -2.34 6.34
CA GLY A 402 2.17 -3.66 6.95
C GLY A 402 3.12 -4.66 6.27
N ARG A 403 3.32 -4.57 4.94
CA ARG A 403 4.31 -5.41 4.22
C ARG A 403 5.75 -5.07 4.59
N VAL A 404 6.05 -3.78 4.76
CA VAL A 404 7.38 -3.33 5.19
C VAL A 404 7.66 -3.71 6.63
N MET A 405 6.64 -3.90 7.45
CA MET A 405 6.77 -4.35 8.85
C MET A 405 6.92 -5.87 8.99
N ARG A 406 6.77 -6.66 7.94
CA ARG A 406 6.94 -8.12 8.03
C ARG A 406 8.35 -8.49 8.48
N THR A 407 8.42 -9.45 9.39
CA THR A 407 9.67 -10.08 9.80
C THR A 407 10.26 -10.89 8.65
N SER A 408 11.57 -10.94 8.54
CA SER A 408 12.25 -11.78 7.56
C SER A 408 13.04 -12.87 8.26
N LYS A 409 12.74 -14.13 7.91
CA LYS A 409 13.51 -15.28 8.43
C LYS A 409 14.95 -15.16 7.94
N GLY A 410 15.89 -15.17 8.87
CA GLY A 410 17.34 -15.14 8.55
C GLY A 410 17.95 -13.75 8.38
N THR A 411 17.19 -12.65 8.50
CA THR A 411 17.74 -11.29 8.52
C THR A 411 17.49 -10.63 9.88
N LYS A 412 18.44 -9.82 10.34
CA LYS A 412 18.29 -8.98 11.53
C LYS A 412 17.56 -7.67 11.20
N LYS A 413 16.41 -7.78 10.54
CA LYS A 413 15.59 -6.61 10.25
C LYS A 413 14.95 -6.12 11.56
N GLU A 414 15.33 -4.95 12.00
CA GLU A 414 14.84 -4.33 13.23
C GLU A 414 13.65 -3.40 12.97
N ARG A 415 13.58 -2.78 11.77
CA ARG A 415 12.60 -1.74 11.45
C ARG A 415 12.27 -1.69 9.97
N GLY A 416 11.03 -1.29 9.65
CA GLY A 416 10.59 -0.92 8.31
C GLY A 416 10.59 0.60 8.13
N TYR A 417 10.77 1.09 6.90
CA TYR A 417 10.82 2.52 6.61
C TYR A 417 9.75 2.94 5.62
N VAL A 418 9.08 4.07 5.92
CA VAL A 418 8.13 4.73 5.02
C VAL A 418 8.72 6.05 4.57
N ILE A 419 9.08 6.17 3.30
CA ILE A 419 9.79 7.32 2.74
C ILE A 419 8.82 8.17 1.94
N ILE A 420 8.74 9.47 2.27
CA ILE A 420 7.87 10.43 1.59
C ILE A 420 8.69 11.64 1.17
N PRO A 421 9.18 11.69 -0.09
CA PRO A 421 9.91 12.84 -0.60
C PRO A 421 8.96 13.98 -0.97
N ILE A 422 9.24 15.16 -0.45
CA ILE A 422 8.53 16.41 -0.74
C ILE A 422 9.52 17.39 -1.34
N VAL A 423 9.09 18.11 -2.35
CA VAL A 423 9.93 19.13 -2.99
C VAL A 423 9.47 20.51 -2.59
N THR A 424 10.44 21.35 -2.22
CA THR A 424 10.20 22.74 -1.88
C THR A 424 10.82 23.66 -2.92
N PRO A 425 10.11 24.71 -3.35
CA PRO A 425 10.71 25.72 -4.22
C PRO A 425 11.97 26.33 -3.60
N ALA A 426 12.91 26.75 -4.46
CA ALA A 426 14.14 27.38 -4.01
C ALA A 426 13.86 28.62 -3.13
N GLY A 427 14.54 28.69 -1.97
CA GLY A 427 14.46 29.84 -1.05
C GLY A 427 13.28 29.85 -0.08
N ILE A 428 12.38 28.86 -0.11
CA ILE A 428 11.27 28.75 0.83
C ILE A 428 11.68 27.84 2.00
N PRO A 429 11.57 28.32 3.26
CA PRO A 429 11.85 27.48 4.43
C PRO A 429 10.89 26.29 4.51
N ALA A 430 11.40 25.12 4.91
CA ALA A 430 10.61 23.88 5.03
C ALA A 430 9.38 24.05 5.94
N ASP A 431 9.51 24.83 7.02
CA ASP A 431 8.42 25.07 7.98
C ASP A 431 7.22 25.83 7.36
N TYR A 432 7.47 26.64 6.33
CA TYR A 432 6.42 27.40 5.64
C TYR A 432 5.65 26.54 4.63
N VAL A 433 6.31 25.51 4.10
CA VAL A 433 5.75 24.62 3.08
C VAL A 433 4.78 23.60 3.70
N LEU A 434 4.94 23.30 5.02
CA LEU A 434 4.09 22.36 5.75
C LEU A 434 2.60 22.74 5.72
N ASP A 435 2.27 24.02 5.65
CA ASP A 435 0.87 24.48 5.75
C ASP A 435 0.17 24.70 4.39
N ASN A 436 0.89 24.81 3.26
CA ASN A 436 0.32 25.35 2.01
C ASN A 436 0.60 24.56 0.72
N ASN A 437 1.28 23.42 0.74
CA ASN A 437 1.67 22.70 -0.48
C ASN A 437 0.81 21.45 -0.75
N LYS A 438 0.43 21.24 -2.02
CA LYS A 438 -0.29 20.03 -2.48
C LYS A 438 0.48 18.72 -2.21
N ASP A 439 1.81 18.76 -2.20
CA ASP A 439 2.65 17.60 -1.91
C ASP A 439 2.52 17.13 -0.46
N PHE A 440 2.12 18.02 0.46
CA PHE A 440 1.78 17.67 1.83
C PHE A 440 0.51 16.83 1.98
N GLN A 441 -0.37 16.84 0.99
CA GLN A 441 -1.52 15.93 0.98
C GLN A 441 -1.07 14.47 1.09
N THR A 442 0.06 14.11 0.46
CA THR A 442 0.63 12.76 0.56
C THR A 442 1.03 12.43 1.99
N VAL A 443 1.74 13.35 2.65
CA VAL A 443 2.15 13.18 4.05
C VAL A 443 0.94 12.99 4.94
N TRP A 444 -0.02 13.92 4.87
CA TRP A 444 -1.22 13.86 5.69
C TRP A 444 -2.05 12.61 5.45
N GLN A 445 -2.15 12.13 4.20
CA GLN A 445 -2.86 10.88 3.89
C GLN A 445 -2.17 9.68 4.54
N VAL A 446 -0.84 9.59 4.44
CA VAL A 446 -0.07 8.50 5.06
C VAL A 446 -0.17 8.58 6.58
N LEU A 447 0.05 9.77 7.17
CA LEU A 447 -0.03 9.93 8.62
C LEU A 447 -1.43 9.63 9.18
N ARG A 448 -2.51 10.05 8.50
CA ARG A 448 -3.89 9.73 8.89
C ARG A 448 -4.18 8.24 8.80
N ALA A 449 -3.69 7.58 7.73
CA ALA A 449 -3.86 6.14 7.58
C ALA A 449 -3.15 5.38 8.71
N LEU A 450 -1.93 5.76 9.05
CA LEU A 450 -1.18 5.14 10.15
C LEU A 450 -1.81 5.42 11.51
N LYS A 451 -2.29 6.64 11.75
CA LYS A 451 -3.00 6.99 12.96
C LYS A 451 -4.24 6.12 13.21
N SER A 452 -4.94 5.70 12.17
CA SER A 452 -6.15 4.89 12.30
C SER A 452 -5.90 3.45 12.78
N ILE A 453 -4.63 2.98 12.76
CA ILE A 453 -4.26 1.59 13.06
C ILE A 453 -3.14 1.48 14.11
N ASP A 454 -2.52 2.58 14.46
CA ASP A 454 -1.43 2.66 15.45
C ASP A 454 -1.77 3.74 16.48
N GLU A 455 -2.24 3.31 17.65
CA GLU A 455 -2.66 4.19 18.74
C GLU A 455 -1.49 5.02 19.30
N ASP A 456 -0.30 4.42 19.40
CA ASP A 456 0.90 5.12 19.86
C ASP A 456 1.28 6.23 18.89
N PHE A 457 1.24 5.93 17.58
CA PHE A 457 1.47 6.93 16.53
C PHE A 457 0.38 8.00 16.53
N GLY A 458 -0.88 7.62 16.74
CA GLY A 458 -2.02 8.53 16.85
C GLY A 458 -1.85 9.53 17.98
N SER A 459 -1.55 9.04 19.17
CA SER A 459 -1.31 9.85 20.37
C SER A 459 -0.14 10.83 20.19
N MET A 460 0.91 10.39 19.49
CA MET A 460 2.08 11.20 19.19
C MET A 460 1.78 12.33 18.18
N VAL A 461 1.01 12.05 17.14
CA VAL A 461 0.64 13.05 16.12
C VAL A 461 -0.34 14.09 16.68
N ASP A 462 -1.30 13.70 17.54
CA ASP A 462 -2.25 14.61 18.16
C ASP A 462 -1.63 15.48 19.26
N GLY A 463 -0.67 14.93 20.00
CA GLY A 463 -0.02 15.65 21.10
C GLY A 463 0.93 16.76 20.65
N GLN A 464 1.58 16.60 19.51
CA GLN A 464 2.62 17.55 19.09
C GLN A 464 3.02 17.46 17.61
N LEU A 465 2.31 18.13 16.72
CA LEU A 465 2.94 18.62 15.47
C LEU A 465 4.09 19.63 15.75
N LYS A 466 4.39 19.92 17.02
CA LYS A 466 5.46 20.84 17.44
C LYS A 466 6.79 20.17 17.73
N THR A 467 6.84 18.84 17.85
CA THR A 467 8.10 18.09 18.03
C THR A 467 8.21 17.05 16.91
N ILE A 468 8.78 17.47 15.79
CA ILE A 468 8.77 16.79 14.50
C ILE A 468 9.70 15.55 14.47
N ASN A 469 10.51 15.30 15.48
CA ASN A 469 11.41 14.15 15.54
C ASN A 469 11.06 13.23 16.71
N SER A 470 10.48 12.09 16.41
CA SER A 470 10.16 11.03 17.35
C SER A 470 10.78 9.70 16.90
N GLU A 471 10.63 8.67 17.71
CA GLU A 471 11.10 7.33 17.33
C GLU A 471 10.42 6.84 16.03
N LYS A 472 9.15 7.18 15.81
CA LYS A 472 8.35 6.73 14.65
C LYS A 472 8.26 7.74 13.50
N LEU A 473 8.57 9.03 13.69
CA LEU A 473 8.50 10.06 12.65
C LEU A 473 9.74 10.91 12.64
N GLU A 474 10.38 11.06 11.50
CA GLU A 474 11.52 11.94 11.30
C GLU A 474 11.33 12.82 10.07
N VAL A 475 11.58 14.12 10.21
CA VAL A 475 11.57 15.06 9.10
C VAL A 475 12.99 15.51 8.82
N ILE A 476 13.47 15.25 7.61
CA ILE A 476 14.83 15.57 7.15
C ILE A 476 14.70 16.63 6.07
N CYS A 477 15.38 17.78 6.26
CA CYS A 477 15.41 18.85 5.26
C CYS A 477 16.73 18.82 4.50
N LEU A 478 16.65 18.64 3.18
CA LEU A 478 17.78 18.67 2.27
C LEU A 478 17.82 20.01 1.53
N THR A 479 18.73 20.90 1.93
CA THR A 479 18.93 22.22 1.32
C THR A 479 20.40 22.42 0.96
N ASP A 480 20.70 23.31 0.03
CA ASP A 480 22.06 23.72 -0.35
C ASP A 480 22.81 24.52 0.73
N LYS A 481 22.07 25.06 1.70
CA LYS A 481 22.63 25.77 2.86
C LYS A 481 22.61 24.86 4.07
N LYS A 482 23.78 24.27 4.43
CA LYS A 482 24.06 23.46 5.64
C LYS A 482 22.83 22.75 6.22
N PHE A 483 22.84 21.43 6.18
CA PHE A 483 21.89 20.61 6.92
C PHE A 483 21.86 21.06 8.39
N THR A 484 20.81 21.74 8.79
CA THR A 484 20.51 21.90 10.21
C THR A 484 19.52 20.83 10.59
N ARG A 485 20.04 19.74 11.18
CA ARG A 485 19.25 18.90 12.08
C ARG A 485 18.82 19.83 13.21
N LYS A 486 17.62 20.39 13.15
CA LYS A 486 17.00 20.98 14.35
C LYS A 486 16.60 19.80 15.24
N ALA A 487 17.55 19.33 16.06
CA ALA A 487 17.20 18.68 17.30
C ALA A 487 16.30 19.67 18.03
N ALA A 488 15.09 19.25 18.40
CA ALA A 488 14.22 20.01 19.29
C ALA A 488 14.83 20.00 20.70
N THR A 489 15.90 20.75 20.90
CA THR A 489 16.29 21.21 22.21
C THR A 489 15.31 22.31 22.57
N GLY A 490 14.57 22.12 23.68
CA GLY A 490 13.58 23.04 24.20
C GLY A 490 14.12 24.46 24.31
N GLY A 491 13.89 25.27 23.31
CA GLY A 491 14.15 26.69 23.26
C GLY A 491 12.82 27.42 23.19
N ASN A 492 12.52 28.15 24.24
CA ASN A 492 11.43 29.09 24.38
C ASN A 492 11.20 29.88 23.09
N VAL A 493 10.15 29.57 22.35
CA VAL A 493 9.71 30.43 21.25
C VAL A 493 8.90 31.56 21.86
N GLY A 494 9.52 32.73 21.88
CA GLY A 494 8.91 33.97 22.32
C GLY A 494 7.57 34.25 21.66
N GLY A 495 6.62 34.65 22.50
CA GLY A 495 5.22 34.84 22.17
C GLY A 495 4.98 35.64 20.90
N ILE A 496 4.23 35.08 20.00
CA ILE A 496 3.60 35.79 18.89
C ILE A 496 2.51 36.68 19.49
N LYS A 497 2.79 38.00 19.55
CA LYS A 497 1.80 39.03 19.87
C LYS A 497 0.66 38.95 18.85
N ARG A 498 -0.50 38.49 19.30
CA ARG A 498 -1.75 38.62 18.53
C ARG A 498 -2.02 40.09 18.27
N ARG A 499 -1.90 40.53 17.02
CA ARG A 499 -2.43 41.82 16.59
C ARG A 499 -3.95 41.74 16.60
N HIS A 500 -4.57 42.40 17.57
CA HIS A 500 -6.00 42.69 17.58
C HIS A 500 -6.34 43.56 16.36
N SER A 501 -7.11 43.00 15.42
CA SER A 501 -7.75 43.81 14.39
C SER A 501 -8.90 44.59 15.05
N LYS A 502 -8.79 45.92 15.02
CA LYS A 502 -9.85 46.86 15.43
C LYS A 502 -11.10 46.60 14.59
N LYS A 503 -12.19 46.21 15.23
CA LYS A 503 -13.55 46.29 14.67
C LYS A 503 -13.85 47.71 14.24
N ARG A 504 -14.09 47.95 12.94
CA ARG A 504 -14.83 49.13 12.47
C ARG A 504 -16.34 48.88 12.68
N LYS A 505 -16.98 49.76 13.43
CA LYS A 505 -18.43 49.90 13.55
C LYS A 505 -18.99 50.64 12.32
N GLY A 506 -20.18 50.32 11.90
CA GLY A 506 -21.07 51.08 11.00
C GLY A 506 -21.31 50.32 9.69
N ASP A 507 -22.47 49.92 9.28
CA ASP A 507 -23.80 50.41 9.17
C ASP A 507 -24.76 49.28 8.79
N GLY A 508 -26.00 49.46 9.18
CA GLY A 508 -27.06 48.46 9.13
C GLY A 508 -27.68 48.19 7.73
N PRO A 509 -28.78 47.43 7.69
CA PRO A 509 -29.17 46.64 6.53
C PRO A 509 -30.04 47.44 5.54
N ARG A 510 -29.85 47.18 4.24
CA ARG A 510 -30.90 47.47 3.23
C ARG A 510 -31.35 46.18 2.56
N ALA A 511 -32.61 45.88 2.80
CA ALA A 511 -33.42 44.95 2.01
C ALA A 511 -33.58 45.49 0.57
N TYR A 512 -33.62 44.58 -0.41
CA TYR A 512 -34.55 44.61 -1.55
C TYR A 512 -34.37 43.38 -2.45
N ALA A 513 -35.54 42.74 -2.59
CA ALA A 513 -36.08 41.93 -3.68
C ALA A 513 -35.36 40.60 -4.01
#